data_c5e39c06a8190f2ecaa24a02b27287eb
#
_entry.id   c5e39c06a8190f2ecaa24a02b27287eb
#
_cell.length_a   1.000
_cell.length_b   1.000
_cell.length_c   1.000
_cell.angle_alpha   90.00
_cell.angle_beta   90.00
_cell.angle_gamma   90.00
#
_symmetry.space_group_name_H-M   'P 1'
#
loop_
_entity.id
_entity.type
_entity.pdbx_description
1 polymer ?
#
loop_
_entity_poly.entity_id
_entity_poly.type
_entity_poly.pdbx_seq_one_letter_code
_entity_poly.pdbx_strand_id
1 'polypeptide(L)'
;ELEHVEPYGFTSEPKDDGKPEAFALFFDGDRSHGVVFAVADRRFRIRNMKPGEVAIYDDLGQKIYLTRGGIRLETPGTLTGIVGKNTTLTVGGSLSAEVSGPTSVKTPSVEIDAKTVHITGALTVDKLITGAGGLSISGGSGAAVDGDLKTSGDVKAGGISLTGHVHPGDSGGTTGKPQ
;
A
#
# COMPACT_ATOMS: atom_id res chain seq x y z
N GLU A 1 34.89 -16.53 30.48
CA GLU A 1 33.76 -16.22 29.62
C GLU A 1 32.49 -16.30 30.43
N LEU A 2 31.62 -15.26 30.39
CA LEU A 2 30.35 -15.25 31.11
C LEU A 2 29.22 -15.59 30.13
N GLU A 3 28.23 -16.31 30.61
CA GLU A 3 27.02 -16.60 29.85
C GLU A 3 26.15 -15.34 29.75
N HIS A 4 25.65 -14.98 28.55
CA HIS A 4 24.67 -13.94 28.36
C HIS A 4 23.27 -14.55 28.26
N VAL A 5 22.37 -14.18 29.18
CA VAL A 5 21.01 -14.68 29.27
C VAL A 5 20.04 -13.59 28.78
N GLU A 6 19.22 -13.94 27.80
CA GLU A 6 18.17 -13.07 27.26
C GLU A 6 16.78 -13.71 27.44
N PRO A 7 15.70 -12.89 27.52
CA PRO A 7 14.34 -13.42 27.58
C PRO A 7 13.98 -14.22 26.31
N TYR A 8 13.21 -15.29 26.47
CA TYR A 8 12.74 -16.08 25.34
C TYR A 8 12.01 -15.23 24.30
N GLY A 9 12.42 -15.39 23.03
CA GLY A 9 11.82 -14.67 21.90
C GLY A 9 12.37 -13.25 21.68
N PHE A 10 13.38 -12.84 22.45
CA PHE A 10 14.12 -11.61 22.25
C PHE A 10 15.61 -11.91 22.24
N THR A 11 16.33 -11.42 21.25
CA THR A 11 17.78 -11.51 21.18
C THR A 11 18.35 -10.24 20.56
N SER A 12 19.51 -9.82 21.04
CA SER A 12 20.22 -8.64 20.56
C SER A 12 21.72 -8.92 20.49
N GLU A 13 22.38 -8.36 19.48
CA GLU A 13 23.83 -8.35 19.38
C GLU A 13 24.33 -6.94 19.59
N PRO A 14 24.93 -6.61 20.75
CA PRO A 14 25.48 -5.28 21.00
C PRO A 14 26.64 -4.97 20.05
N LYS A 15 26.90 -3.68 19.80
CA LYS A 15 28.08 -3.28 19.03
C LYS A 15 29.36 -3.71 19.72
N ASP A 16 30.32 -4.22 18.97
CA ASP A 16 31.62 -4.70 19.47
C ASP A 16 32.70 -3.60 19.55
N ASP A 17 32.29 -2.34 19.63
CA ASP A 17 33.19 -1.17 19.71
C ASP A 17 33.68 -0.86 21.15
N GLY A 18 33.40 -1.76 22.11
CA GLY A 18 33.82 -1.68 23.49
C GLY A 18 33.10 -0.62 24.34
N LYS A 19 31.96 -0.06 23.85
CA LYS A 19 31.17 0.97 24.55
C LYS A 19 29.86 0.50 25.17
N PRO A 20 29.23 -0.59 24.72
CA PRO A 20 28.10 -1.17 25.45
C PRO A 20 28.49 -1.57 26.86
N GLU A 21 27.57 -1.40 27.81
CA GLU A 21 27.74 -1.73 29.22
C GLU A 21 27.05 -3.05 29.52
N ALA A 22 27.81 -4.05 30.00
CA ALA A 22 27.26 -5.34 30.44
C ALA A 22 27.02 -5.31 31.97
N PHE A 23 25.86 -5.80 32.39
CA PHE A 23 25.50 -5.98 33.79
C PHE A 23 25.52 -7.46 34.12
N ALA A 24 26.38 -7.84 35.06
CA ALA A 24 26.58 -9.23 35.43
C ALA A 24 26.31 -9.45 36.93
N LEU A 25 25.79 -10.63 37.23
CA LEU A 25 25.71 -11.18 38.59
C LEU A 25 26.75 -12.27 38.76
N PHE A 26 27.40 -12.30 39.90
CA PHE A 26 28.38 -13.33 40.28
C PHE A 26 27.84 -14.10 41.48
N PHE A 27 27.75 -15.42 41.33
CA PHE A 27 27.26 -16.30 42.40
C PHE A 27 28.33 -16.50 43.45
N ASP A 28 27.95 -16.44 44.72
CA ASP A 28 28.84 -16.61 45.90
C ASP A 28 30.10 -15.72 45.90
N GLY A 29 30.09 -14.62 45.11
CA GLY A 29 31.26 -13.74 44.97
C GLY A 29 32.37 -14.28 44.07
N ASP A 30 32.18 -15.43 43.45
CA ASP A 30 33.13 -16.03 42.52
C ASP A 30 33.00 -15.38 41.14
N ARG A 31 34.01 -14.62 40.73
CA ARG A 31 34.06 -13.93 39.43
C ARG A 31 34.23 -14.86 38.23
N SER A 32 34.54 -16.12 38.43
CA SER A 32 34.59 -17.14 37.38
C SER A 32 33.23 -17.74 37.06
N HIS A 33 32.23 -17.52 37.92
CA HIS A 33 30.88 -18.08 37.83
C HIS A 33 29.84 -16.96 37.91
N GLY A 34 29.52 -16.39 36.78
CA GLY A 34 28.54 -15.32 36.68
C GLY A 34 27.77 -15.33 35.36
N VAL A 35 26.66 -14.62 35.33
CA VAL A 35 25.83 -14.43 34.14
C VAL A 35 25.65 -12.95 33.84
N VAL A 36 25.69 -12.59 32.56
CA VAL A 36 25.27 -11.28 32.05
C VAL A 36 23.76 -11.32 31.82
N PHE A 37 23.00 -10.50 32.49
CA PHE A 37 21.53 -10.45 32.37
C PHE A 37 21.00 -9.22 31.65
N ALA A 38 21.85 -8.24 31.37
CA ALA A 38 21.49 -7.08 30.56
C ALA A 38 22.72 -6.49 29.91
N VAL A 39 22.56 -6.03 28.67
CA VAL A 39 23.51 -5.17 27.98
C VAL A 39 22.81 -3.88 27.59
N ALA A 40 23.45 -2.75 27.78
CA ALA A 40 22.88 -1.45 27.47
C ALA A 40 23.86 -0.59 26.67
N ASP A 41 23.34 0.14 25.70
CA ASP A 41 24.08 1.21 25.02
C ASP A 41 23.34 2.54 25.15
N ARG A 42 23.84 3.38 26.04
CA ARG A 42 23.18 4.67 26.33
C ARG A 42 23.25 5.68 25.19
N ARG A 43 24.10 5.46 24.19
CA ARG A 43 24.23 6.35 23.02
C ARG A 43 22.98 6.34 22.18
N PHE A 44 22.34 5.16 22.02
CA PHE A 44 21.21 4.94 21.13
C PHE A 44 19.87 4.89 21.84
N ARG A 45 19.88 4.85 23.18
CA ARG A 45 18.65 4.80 23.97
C ARG A 45 17.73 5.96 23.63
N ILE A 46 16.47 5.64 23.28
CA ILE A 46 15.41 6.63 23.06
C ILE A 46 15.17 7.43 24.35
N ARG A 47 15.26 8.75 24.25
CA ARG A 47 15.09 9.66 25.37
C ARG A 47 13.73 10.36 25.33
N ASN A 48 13.33 10.98 26.46
CA ASN A 48 12.10 11.76 26.58
C ASN A 48 10.81 10.95 26.31
N MET A 49 10.85 9.64 26.55
CA MET A 49 9.66 8.80 26.53
C MET A 49 8.72 9.20 27.66
N LYS A 50 7.43 9.19 27.38
CA LYS A 50 6.40 9.42 28.40
C LYS A 50 6.19 8.15 29.25
N PRO A 51 5.76 8.27 30.50
CA PRO A 51 5.42 7.10 31.30
C PRO A 51 4.43 6.17 30.57
N GLY A 52 4.75 4.87 30.55
CA GLY A 52 3.97 3.83 29.88
C GLY A 52 4.23 3.68 28.38
N GLU A 53 5.20 4.37 27.80
CA GLU A 53 5.66 4.12 26.43
C GLU A 53 6.74 3.05 26.40
N VAL A 54 6.78 2.26 25.33
CA VAL A 54 7.74 1.16 25.11
C VAL A 54 8.29 1.24 23.71
N ALA A 55 9.57 0.93 23.51
CA ALA A 55 10.18 0.86 22.19
C ALA A 55 11.16 -0.30 22.06
N ILE A 56 11.19 -0.92 20.89
CA ILE A 56 12.27 -1.76 20.38
C ILE A 56 12.98 -0.94 19.33
N TYR A 57 14.29 -0.83 19.41
CA TYR A 57 15.07 0.06 18.54
C TYR A 57 16.51 -0.44 18.37
N ASP A 58 17.21 0.12 17.38
CA ASP A 58 18.62 -0.13 17.12
C ASP A 58 19.44 1.17 17.03
N ASP A 59 20.70 1.04 16.65
CA ASP A 59 21.64 2.15 16.47
C ASP A 59 21.47 2.89 15.12
N LEU A 60 20.72 2.33 14.18
CA LEU A 60 20.45 2.91 12.86
C LEU A 60 19.18 3.77 12.81
N GLY A 61 18.42 3.83 13.91
CA GLY A 61 17.16 4.59 14.00
C GLY A 61 15.93 3.81 13.60
N GLN A 62 16.05 2.52 13.36
CA GLN A 62 14.91 1.62 13.15
C GLN A 62 14.21 1.39 14.48
N LYS A 63 12.89 1.42 14.50
CA LYS A 63 12.13 1.22 15.76
C LYS A 63 10.69 0.80 15.56
N ILE A 64 10.21 0.04 16.52
CA ILE A 64 8.79 -0.16 16.81
C ILE A 64 8.53 0.60 18.11
N TYR A 65 7.70 1.64 18.05
CA TYR A 65 7.48 2.53 19.18
C TYR A 65 5.98 2.57 19.56
N LEU A 66 5.68 2.06 20.74
CA LEU A 66 4.35 2.09 21.34
C LEU A 66 4.23 3.39 22.12
N THR A 67 3.65 4.40 21.51
CA THR A 67 3.44 5.71 22.11
C THR A 67 2.10 5.79 22.81
N ARG A 68 1.84 6.86 23.57
CA ARG A 68 0.51 7.11 24.15
C ARG A 68 -0.57 7.38 23.09
N GLY A 69 -0.20 7.68 21.85
CA GLY A 69 -1.13 7.95 20.74
C GLY A 69 -1.23 6.82 19.71
N GLY A 70 -0.46 5.73 19.85
CA GLY A 70 -0.51 4.60 18.92
C GLY A 70 0.84 3.96 18.68
N ILE A 71 0.88 3.02 17.73
CA ILE A 71 2.09 2.29 17.36
C ILE A 71 2.70 2.94 16.11
N ARG A 72 4.00 3.18 16.15
CA ARG A 72 4.81 3.69 15.03
C ARG A 72 5.85 2.65 14.65
N LEU A 73 5.93 2.33 13.36
CA LEU A 73 7.00 1.54 12.78
C LEU A 73 7.80 2.48 11.87
N GLU A 74 9.07 2.67 12.17
CA GLU A 74 9.94 3.60 11.46
C GLU A 74 11.25 2.92 11.08
N THR A 75 11.69 3.15 9.84
CA THR A 75 13.01 2.73 9.36
C THR A 75 13.53 3.74 8.33
N PRO A 76 14.79 4.18 8.40
CA PRO A 76 15.43 4.93 7.31
C PRO A 76 15.83 4.03 6.12
N GLY A 77 15.79 2.70 6.32
CA GLY A 77 16.10 1.70 5.32
C GLY A 77 14.87 1.03 4.72
N THR A 78 15.00 -0.22 4.35
CA THR A 78 13.94 -1.03 3.75
C THR A 78 13.13 -1.77 4.80
N LEU A 79 11.81 -1.79 4.66
CA LEU A 79 10.91 -2.67 5.40
C LEU A 79 10.47 -3.82 4.50
N THR A 80 10.71 -5.06 4.93
CA THR A 80 10.28 -6.27 4.22
C THR A 80 9.35 -7.09 5.10
N GLY A 81 8.16 -7.40 4.60
CA GLY A 81 7.20 -8.30 5.22
C GLY A 81 7.05 -9.57 4.40
N ILE A 82 7.25 -10.74 5.01
CA ILE A 82 7.05 -12.06 4.38
C ILE A 82 5.99 -12.80 5.15
N VAL A 83 4.88 -13.11 4.49
CA VAL A 83 3.73 -13.79 5.10
C VAL A 83 3.42 -15.05 4.31
N GLY A 84 3.62 -16.23 4.92
CA GLY A 84 3.42 -17.53 4.27
C GLY A 84 1.95 -17.93 4.05
N LYS A 85 1.00 -17.16 4.60
CA LYS A 85 -0.44 -17.44 4.46
C LYS A 85 -1.19 -16.13 4.16
N ASN A 86 -2.15 -15.78 4.98
CA ASN A 86 -3.03 -14.62 4.77
C ASN A 86 -2.53 -13.39 5.52
N THR A 87 -2.73 -12.22 4.92
CA THR A 87 -2.64 -10.92 5.62
C THR A 87 -4.03 -10.29 5.62
N THR A 88 -4.50 -9.85 6.78
CA THR A 88 -5.75 -9.11 6.92
C THR A 88 -5.46 -7.76 7.55
N LEU A 89 -5.97 -6.70 6.96
CA LEU A 89 -5.92 -5.35 7.51
C LEU A 89 -7.35 -4.82 7.64
N THR A 90 -7.78 -4.56 8.87
CA THR A 90 -9.08 -3.92 9.17
C THR A 90 -8.82 -2.53 9.73
N VAL A 91 -9.35 -1.50 9.08
CA VAL A 91 -9.17 -0.10 9.47
C VAL A 91 -10.54 0.52 9.72
N GLY A 92 -10.82 0.93 10.97
CA GLY A 92 -12.09 1.56 11.35
C GLY A 92 -12.27 3.01 10.88
N GLY A 93 -11.20 3.63 10.41
CA GLY A 93 -11.19 4.98 9.83
C GLY A 93 -10.68 4.96 8.40
N SER A 94 -9.79 5.88 8.06
CA SER A 94 -9.17 5.96 6.73
C SER A 94 -7.86 5.20 6.66
N LEU A 95 -7.58 4.60 5.51
CA LEU A 95 -6.25 4.10 5.13
C LEU A 95 -5.63 5.07 4.13
N SER A 96 -4.41 5.53 4.38
CA SER A 96 -3.62 6.33 3.44
C SER A 96 -2.32 5.61 3.11
N ALA A 97 -1.96 5.56 1.85
CA ALA A 97 -0.67 5.08 1.37
C ALA A 97 -0.08 6.11 0.39
N GLU A 98 1.08 6.64 0.71
CA GLU A 98 1.81 7.58 -0.15
C GLU A 98 3.12 6.90 -0.60
N VAL A 99 3.32 6.79 -1.90
CA VAL A 99 4.47 6.11 -2.49
C VAL A 99 5.07 7.01 -3.56
N SER A 100 6.32 7.41 -3.39
CA SER A 100 7.02 8.29 -4.37
C SER A 100 7.46 7.56 -5.64
N GLY A 101 7.54 6.22 -5.60
CA GLY A 101 7.92 5.37 -6.73
C GLY A 101 6.75 4.55 -7.27
N PRO A 102 7.01 3.63 -8.21
CA PRO A 102 5.99 2.72 -8.73
C PRO A 102 5.41 1.79 -7.66
N THR A 103 4.10 1.58 -7.71
CA THR A 103 3.43 0.53 -6.92
C THR A 103 3.07 -0.63 -7.84
N SER A 104 3.38 -1.86 -7.43
CA SER A 104 3.05 -3.09 -8.16
C SER A 104 2.23 -4.03 -7.29
N VAL A 105 1.09 -4.49 -7.83
CA VAL A 105 0.25 -5.53 -7.23
C VAL A 105 0.13 -6.69 -8.22
N LYS A 106 0.64 -7.86 -7.85
CA LYS A 106 0.54 -9.09 -8.66
C LYS A 106 -0.38 -10.06 -7.93
N THR A 107 -1.53 -10.34 -8.53
CA THR A 107 -2.54 -11.22 -7.95
C THR A 107 -3.42 -11.79 -9.07
N PRO A 108 -4.05 -12.96 -8.90
CA PRO A 108 -5.06 -13.48 -9.83
C PRO A 108 -6.28 -12.58 -9.99
N SER A 109 -6.68 -11.83 -8.94
CA SER A 109 -7.79 -10.89 -8.97
C SER A 109 -7.61 -9.75 -7.98
N VAL A 110 -8.16 -8.59 -8.31
CA VAL A 110 -8.33 -7.45 -7.41
C VAL A 110 -9.80 -7.09 -7.39
N GLU A 111 -10.38 -6.98 -6.21
CA GLU A 111 -11.73 -6.46 -6.00
C GLU A 111 -11.63 -5.10 -5.29
N ILE A 112 -12.34 -4.10 -5.81
CA ILE A 112 -12.45 -2.77 -5.22
C ILE A 112 -13.94 -2.45 -5.08
N ASP A 113 -14.48 -2.62 -3.87
CA ASP A 113 -15.83 -2.18 -3.53
C ASP A 113 -15.77 -0.74 -3.02
N ALA A 114 -16.06 0.21 -3.90
CA ALA A 114 -16.01 1.63 -3.60
C ALA A 114 -17.06 2.40 -4.40
N LYS A 115 -17.66 3.42 -3.79
CA LYS A 115 -18.61 4.31 -4.49
C LYS A 115 -17.96 5.03 -5.68
N THR A 116 -16.67 5.33 -5.58
CA THR A 116 -15.90 6.04 -6.63
C THR A 116 -14.47 5.57 -6.62
N VAL A 117 -13.91 5.29 -7.79
CA VAL A 117 -12.47 5.12 -8.02
C VAL A 117 -12.02 6.28 -8.89
N HIS A 118 -11.07 7.09 -8.41
CA HIS A 118 -10.53 8.23 -9.12
C HIS A 118 -9.09 7.95 -9.56
N ILE A 119 -8.85 8.02 -10.87
CA ILE A 119 -7.53 7.84 -11.49
C ILE A 119 -7.17 9.14 -12.20
N THR A 120 -6.11 9.81 -11.75
CA THR A 120 -5.68 11.11 -12.32
C THR A 120 -4.80 10.96 -13.56
N GLY A 121 -4.21 9.79 -13.77
CA GLY A 121 -3.38 9.46 -14.92
C GLY A 121 -4.11 8.62 -15.97
N ALA A 122 -3.34 8.08 -16.91
CA ALA A 122 -3.87 7.16 -17.91
C ALA A 122 -4.19 5.80 -17.29
N LEU A 123 -5.27 5.17 -17.74
CA LEU A 123 -5.62 3.79 -17.47
C LEU A 123 -5.38 2.95 -18.72
N THR A 124 -4.50 1.95 -18.62
CA THR A 124 -4.28 0.96 -19.68
C THR A 124 -4.87 -0.37 -19.24
N VAL A 125 -5.67 -1.01 -20.09
CA VAL A 125 -6.27 -2.31 -19.84
C VAL A 125 -6.01 -3.21 -21.06
N ASP A 126 -5.24 -4.26 -20.87
CA ASP A 126 -4.81 -5.17 -21.96
C ASP A 126 -5.91 -6.08 -22.46
N LYS A 127 -7.02 -6.18 -21.73
CA LYS A 127 -8.12 -7.09 -22.05
C LYS A 127 -9.47 -6.35 -22.02
N LEU A 128 -10.55 -7.10 -21.91
CA LEU A 128 -11.91 -6.60 -21.91
C LEU A 128 -12.21 -5.67 -20.73
N ILE A 129 -12.88 -4.55 -21.01
CA ILE A 129 -13.55 -3.69 -20.03
C ILE A 129 -15.04 -3.98 -20.09
N THR A 130 -15.64 -4.41 -18.98
CA THR A 130 -17.08 -4.60 -18.85
C THR A 130 -17.64 -3.52 -17.92
N GLY A 131 -18.54 -2.68 -18.44
CA GLY A 131 -19.23 -1.63 -17.68
C GLY A 131 -20.73 -1.89 -17.63
N ALA A 132 -21.26 -2.50 -16.57
CA ALA A 132 -22.70 -2.77 -16.44
C ALA A 132 -23.56 -1.50 -16.35
N GLY A 133 -23.00 -0.41 -15.82
CA GLY A 133 -23.69 0.88 -15.71
C GLY A 133 -23.51 1.81 -16.92
N GLY A 134 -22.81 1.34 -17.98
CA GLY A 134 -22.50 2.16 -19.15
C GLY A 134 -21.14 2.82 -19.11
N LEU A 135 -20.83 3.59 -20.15
CA LEU A 135 -19.58 4.36 -20.33
C LEU A 135 -19.94 5.81 -20.65
N SER A 136 -19.43 6.75 -19.87
CA SER A 136 -19.54 8.18 -20.13
C SER A 136 -18.16 8.78 -20.34
N ILE A 137 -17.92 9.40 -21.49
CA ILE A 137 -16.66 10.10 -21.81
C ILE A 137 -17.01 11.56 -22.07
N SER A 138 -16.42 12.47 -21.31
CA SER A 138 -16.63 13.91 -21.46
C SER A 138 -15.30 14.67 -21.35
N GLY A 139 -15.18 15.73 -22.13
CA GLY A 139 -13.96 16.56 -22.17
C GLY A 139 -12.87 16.02 -23.10
N GLY A 140 -11.75 16.73 -23.19
CA GLY A 140 -10.60 16.36 -24.00
C GLY A 140 -10.93 16.22 -25.48
N SER A 141 -10.26 15.30 -26.16
CA SER A 141 -10.44 14.99 -27.59
C SER A 141 -11.61 14.04 -27.90
N GLY A 142 -12.40 13.65 -26.89
CA GLY A 142 -13.46 12.64 -27.02
C GLY A 142 -12.94 11.20 -26.96
N ALA A 143 -13.67 10.29 -27.63
CA ALA A 143 -13.31 8.87 -27.74
C ALA A 143 -12.86 8.53 -29.16
N ALA A 144 -11.76 7.78 -29.29
CA ALA A 144 -11.37 7.14 -30.55
C ALA A 144 -11.58 5.62 -30.41
N VAL A 145 -12.16 5.00 -31.44
CA VAL A 145 -12.35 3.56 -31.52
C VAL A 145 -11.61 3.08 -32.78
N ASP A 146 -10.57 2.27 -32.57
CA ASP A 146 -9.86 1.58 -33.65
C ASP A 146 -10.36 0.13 -33.69
N GLY A 147 -11.33 -0.13 -34.54
CA GLY A 147 -12.05 -1.39 -34.66
C GLY A 147 -13.55 -1.18 -34.82
N ASP A 148 -14.30 -2.28 -34.76
CA ASP A 148 -15.76 -2.24 -34.94
C ASP A 148 -16.47 -1.74 -33.69
N LEU A 149 -17.44 -0.83 -33.88
CA LEU A 149 -18.40 -0.45 -32.85
C LEU A 149 -19.75 -1.12 -33.11
N LYS A 150 -20.13 -2.09 -32.28
CA LYS A 150 -21.45 -2.75 -32.32
C LYS A 150 -22.35 -2.20 -31.24
N THR A 151 -23.52 -1.71 -31.64
CA THR A 151 -24.55 -1.22 -30.72
C THR A 151 -25.85 -1.97 -30.94
N SER A 152 -26.58 -2.33 -29.89
CA SER A 152 -27.93 -2.85 -29.96
C SER A 152 -28.99 -1.76 -30.03
N GLY A 153 -28.60 -0.52 -29.75
CA GLY A 153 -29.45 0.66 -29.80
C GLY A 153 -29.01 1.63 -30.90
N ASP A 154 -29.60 2.82 -30.89
CA ASP A 154 -29.29 3.89 -31.84
C ASP A 154 -28.02 4.65 -31.45
N VAL A 155 -27.24 5.06 -32.43
CA VAL A 155 -26.12 5.99 -32.26
C VAL A 155 -26.57 7.38 -32.73
N LYS A 156 -26.45 8.42 -31.90
CA LYS A 156 -26.85 9.79 -32.23
C LYS A 156 -25.65 10.72 -32.20
N ALA A 157 -25.52 11.53 -33.25
CA ALA A 157 -24.53 12.60 -33.35
C ALA A 157 -25.23 13.91 -33.67
N GLY A 158 -25.13 14.91 -32.77
CA GLY A 158 -25.80 16.23 -32.97
C GLY A 158 -27.32 16.13 -33.15
N GLY A 159 -27.96 15.14 -32.56
CA GLY A 159 -29.41 14.87 -32.71
C GLY A 159 -29.79 14.01 -33.92
N ILE A 160 -28.85 13.69 -34.80
CA ILE A 160 -29.08 12.83 -35.98
C ILE A 160 -28.93 11.37 -35.55
N SER A 161 -29.97 10.57 -35.82
CA SER A 161 -30.02 9.11 -35.52
C SER A 161 -29.35 8.33 -36.65
N LEU A 162 -28.45 7.42 -36.33
CA LEU A 162 -27.85 6.55 -37.34
C LEU A 162 -28.90 5.61 -37.99
N THR A 163 -29.85 5.13 -37.18
CA THR A 163 -30.87 4.19 -37.63
C THR A 163 -32.13 4.84 -38.16
N GLY A 164 -32.36 6.14 -37.95
CA GLY A 164 -33.63 6.81 -38.23
C GLY A 164 -33.56 8.04 -39.11
N HIS A 165 -32.35 8.55 -39.50
CA HIS A 165 -32.25 9.73 -40.31
C HIS A 165 -32.69 9.50 -41.78
N VAL A 166 -33.12 10.53 -42.42
CA VAL A 166 -33.50 10.57 -43.86
C VAL A 166 -32.84 11.79 -44.51
N HIS A 167 -32.71 11.76 -45.84
CA HIS A 167 -32.19 12.88 -46.61
C HIS A 167 -33.29 13.49 -47.50
N PRO A 168 -33.25 14.77 -47.81
CA PRO A 168 -34.10 15.33 -48.86
C PRO A 168 -33.86 14.64 -50.20
N GLY A 169 -34.91 14.23 -50.88
CA GLY A 169 -34.84 13.69 -52.25
C GLY A 169 -34.84 14.82 -53.29
N ASP A 170 -34.44 14.52 -54.53
CA ASP A 170 -34.32 15.45 -55.64
C ASP A 170 -35.67 16.02 -56.14
N SER A 171 -36.78 15.35 -55.88
CA SER A 171 -38.12 15.70 -56.29
C SER A 171 -39.07 16.13 -55.19
N GLY A 172 -38.52 16.62 -54.06
CA GLY A 172 -39.29 17.08 -52.89
C GLY A 172 -39.74 15.96 -51.92
N GLY A 173 -39.36 14.74 -52.18
CA GLY A 173 -39.53 13.60 -51.24
C GLY A 173 -38.41 13.49 -50.27
N THR A 174 -38.38 12.42 -49.45
CA THR A 174 -37.26 12.03 -48.56
C THR A 174 -36.82 10.62 -48.89
N THR A 175 -35.54 10.31 -48.61
CA THR A 175 -35.05 8.94 -48.74
C THR A 175 -35.71 8.04 -47.68
N GLY A 176 -35.64 6.74 -47.89
CA GLY A 176 -35.91 5.75 -46.81
C GLY A 176 -34.86 5.83 -45.70
N LYS A 177 -35.11 5.17 -44.60
CA LYS A 177 -34.13 4.99 -43.53
C LYS A 177 -32.92 4.21 -44.02
N PRO A 178 -31.73 4.35 -43.40
CA PRO A 178 -30.61 3.46 -43.68
C PRO A 178 -30.98 1.98 -43.46
N GLN A 179 -30.51 1.10 -44.31
CA GLN A 179 -30.71 -0.37 -44.22
C GLN A 179 -29.45 -1.04 -43.73
#